data_61066ab229142950433e3f26b673a127
#
_entry.id   61066ab229142950433e3f26b673a127
#
_cell.length_a   1.000
_cell.length_b   1.000
_cell.length_c   1.000
_cell.angle_alpha   90.00
_cell.angle_beta   90.00
_cell.angle_gamma   90.00
#
_symmetry.space_group_name_H-M   'P 1'
#
loop_
_entity.id
_entity.type
_entity.pdbx_description
1 polymer ?
#
loop_
_entity_poly.entity_id
_entity_poly.type
_entity_poly.pdbx_seq_one_letter_code
_entity_poly.pdbx_strand_id
1 'polypeptide(L)'
;MRQLIYNLLLVISLVLINTFSIQAQGVYQLPTDRPLTVDAKLQNLAERLLNGKQGSIVAIDPSTGEILCMVSHNKVDASVNRAISMEYSPGSTFKVAQAATLLTFGAITPETQYPCHKGFWTNGIHIGCHEHHSPLDLVQAIGQSCNAWWCQAFRDFVDDRALYPVKATAINDWHSFMASMGLGHSLGIDLPGEVGGLIPDAAYLDFTHHGWNGTTIMWLGMGQGEVRTTPLQLCNLAAVIANRGYWYTPHIHKNSSTQVVDSVLTVRHQSRPSKESFEIVIEGMRAAVINGTCTAIRNPHYKVCGKTGTAQNEGHDHSVFMGFAPEKHPRIAVSVYVENGGWGADLACPLGGLVMEQYIMGK
;
A
#
# COMPACT_ATOMS: atom_id res chain seq x y z
N MET A 1 60.29 -1.18 19.81
CA MET A 1 59.05 -1.72 20.36
C MET A 1 57.85 -0.75 20.20
N ARG A 2 57.93 0.51 20.66
CA ARG A 2 56.81 1.48 20.49
C ARG A 2 56.42 1.76 19.03
N GLN A 3 57.37 1.88 18.10
CA GLN A 3 57.12 2.13 16.68
C GLN A 3 56.46 0.93 16.00
N LEU A 4 56.78 -0.30 16.38
CA LEU A 4 56.15 -1.51 15.85
C LEU A 4 54.69 -1.64 16.30
N ILE A 5 54.40 -1.27 17.56
CA ILE A 5 53.03 -1.28 18.09
C ILE A 5 52.18 -0.20 17.42
N TYR A 6 52.74 0.97 17.14
CA TYR A 6 52.04 2.05 16.44
C TYR A 6 51.68 1.67 14.98
N ASN A 7 52.62 1.06 14.26
CA ASN A 7 52.40 0.56 12.92
C ASN A 7 51.39 -0.60 12.86
N LEU A 8 51.41 -1.48 13.89
CA LEU A 8 50.47 -2.58 14.01
C LEU A 8 49.05 -2.06 14.32
N LEU A 9 48.90 -1.06 15.18
CA LEU A 9 47.61 -0.41 15.47
C LEU A 9 47.07 0.37 14.27
N LEU A 10 47.96 0.99 13.47
CA LEU A 10 47.57 1.68 12.25
C LEU A 10 47.08 0.69 11.15
N VAL A 11 47.75 -0.46 11.03
CA VAL A 11 47.34 -1.52 10.10
C VAL A 11 46.02 -2.16 10.56
N ILE A 12 45.86 -2.41 11.86
CA ILE A 12 44.61 -2.94 12.41
C ILE A 12 43.45 -1.93 12.26
N SER A 13 43.71 -0.63 12.45
CA SER A 13 42.69 0.40 12.23
C SER A 13 42.32 0.55 10.74
N LEU A 14 43.29 0.44 9.81
CA LEU A 14 43.08 0.43 8.38
C LEU A 14 42.33 -0.84 7.90
N VAL A 15 42.60 -1.99 8.50
CA VAL A 15 41.87 -3.24 8.21
C VAL A 15 40.48 -3.21 8.80
N LEU A 16 40.27 -2.63 9.99
CA LEU A 16 38.94 -2.46 10.58
C LEU A 16 38.08 -1.41 9.84
N ILE A 17 38.70 -0.39 9.24
CA ILE A 17 37.99 0.60 8.40
C ILE A 17 37.59 -0.03 7.05
N ASN A 18 38.35 -1.02 6.54
CA ASN A 18 37.99 -1.72 5.30
C ASN A 18 36.94 -2.86 5.48
N THR A 19 36.57 -3.20 6.73
CA THR A 19 35.49 -4.18 6.99
C THR A 19 34.11 -3.56 7.23
N PHE A 20 34.00 -2.25 7.33
CA PHE A 20 32.73 -1.59 7.05
C PHE A 20 32.53 -1.65 5.53
N SER A 21 31.90 -2.70 5.05
CA SER A 21 31.33 -2.73 3.72
C SER A 21 30.55 -1.44 3.57
N ILE A 22 31.01 -0.52 2.71
CA ILE A 22 30.20 0.60 2.24
C ILE A 22 29.04 -0.10 1.53
N GLN A 23 27.91 -0.25 2.23
CA GLN A 23 26.71 -0.82 1.65
C GLN A 23 26.33 0.12 0.51
N ALA A 24 26.49 -0.37 -0.71
CA ALA A 24 26.34 0.45 -1.90
C ALA A 24 24.88 0.90 -2.02
N GLN A 25 24.69 2.20 -2.28
CA GLN A 25 23.42 2.70 -2.76
C GLN A 25 23.05 1.95 -4.04
N GLY A 26 21.80 1.58 -4.21
CA GLY A 26 21.38 0.93 -5.44
C GLY A 26 20.06 0.17 -5.34
N VAL A 27 19.84 -0.62 -6.37
CA VAL A 27 18.67 -1.49 -6.52
C VAL A 27 18.95 -2.82 -5.85
N TYR A 28 17.99 -3.29 -5.03
CA TYR A 28 18.01 -4.65 -4.49
C TYR A 28 18.02 -5.66 -5.64
N GLN A 29 18.95 -6.60 -5.60
CA GLN A 29 19.07 -7.63 -6.63
C GLN A 29 18.18 -8.82 -6.30
N LEU A 30 17.23 -9.11 -7.18
CA LEU A 30 16.40 -10.30 -7.04
C LEU A 30 17.25 -11.56 -7.18
N PRO A 31 16.98 -12.63 -6.38
CA PRO A 31 17.66 -13.91 -6.53
C PRO A 31 17.42 -14.50 -7.93
N THR A 32 18.48 -14.98 -8.57
CA THR A 32 18.44 -15.56 -9.94
C THR A 32 18.78 -17.04 -9.97
N ASP A 33 18.73 -17.68 -8.82
CA ASP A 33 18.95 -19.15 -8.69
C ASP A 33 17.83 -19.98 -9.32
N ARG A 34 16.67 -19.37 -9.54
CA ARG A 34 15.50 -19.95 -10.21
C ARG A 34 14.93 -18.99 -11.25
N PRO A 35 14.21 -19.51 -12.28
CA PRO A 35 13.49 -18.66 -13.23
C PRO A 35 12.47 -17.76 -12.52
N LEU A 36 12.41 -16.51 -12.95
CA LEU A 36 11.51 -15.49 -12.37
C LEU A 36 10.24 -15.31 -13.23
N THR A 37 9.16 -14.86 -12.57
CA THR A 37 7.92 -14.43 -13.24
C THR A 37 8.05 -13.04 -13.88
N VAL A 38 9.11 -12.31 -13.54
CA VAL A 38 9.34 -10.89 -13.85
C VAL A 38 9.41 -10.62 -15.36
N ASP A 39 8.67 -9.62 -15.82
CA ASP A 39 8.83 -9.04 -17.15
C ASP A 39 10.07 -8.12 -17.17
N ALA A 40 11.08 -8.50 -17.94
CA ALA A 40 12.35 -7.79 -17.97
C ALA A 40 12.23 -6.32 -18.46
N LYS A 41 11.31 -6.01 -19.37
CA LYS A 41 11.09 -4.64 -19.84
C LYS A 41 10.45 -3.78 -18.76
N LEU A 42 9.48 -4.36 -18.04
CA LEU A 42 8.81 -3.70 -16.95
C LEU A 42 9.76 -3.47 -15.77
N GLN A 43 10.57 -4.47 -15.42
CA GLN A 43 11.60 -4.36 -14.38
C GLN A 43 12.59 -3.24 -14.69
N ASN A 44 13.15 -3.24 -15.90
CA ASN A 44 14.08 -2.19 -16.34
C ASN A 44 13.46 -0.78 -16.36
N LEU A 45 12.18 -0.66 -16.71
CA LEU A 45 11.47 0.62 -16.63
C LEU A 45 11.35 1.06 -15.18
N ALA A 46 10.86 0.19 -14.30
CA ALA A 46 10.65 0.49 -12.88
C ALA A 46 11.96 0.90 -12.18
N GLU A 47 13.09 0.25 -12.50
CA GLU A 47 14.41 0.62 -12.01
C GLU A 47 14.80 2.04 -12.43
N ARG A 48 14.61 2.40 -13.70
CA ARG A 48 14.87 3.78 -14.19
C ARG A 48 13.97 4.80 -13.49
N LEU A 49 12.69 4.48 -13.27
CA LEU A 49 11.72 5.38 -12.63
C LEU A 49 12.08 5.65 -11.16
N LEU A 50 12.63 4.66 -10.44
CA LEU A 50 13.07 4.80 -9.05
C LEU A 50 14.50 5.32 -8.90
N ASN A 51 15.26 5.47 -9.98
CA ASN A 51 16.65 5.92 -9.89
C ASN A 51 16.76 7.25 -9.10
N GLY A 52 17.68 7.28 -8.13
CA GLY A 52 17.90 8.42 -7.22
C GLY A 52 16.81 8.65 -6.16
N LYS A 53 15.78 7.81 -6.10
CA LYS A 53 14.70 7.86 -5.08
C LYS A 53 14.88 6.69 -4.10
N GLN A 54 14.39 6.85 -2.88
CA GLN A 54 14.29 5.75 -1.93
C GLN A 54 12.87 5.23 -1.89
N GLY A 55 12.68 3.93 -2.12
CA GLY A 55 11.34 3.37 -2.16
C GLY A 55 11.25 2.09 -2.98
N SER A 56 10.04 1.77 -3.43
CA SER A 56 9.76 0.55 -4.18
C SER A 56 8.64 0.73 -5.22
N ILE A 57 8.70 -0.07 -6.26
CA ILE A 57 7.63 -0.32 -7.23
C ILE A 57 7.38 -1.82 -7.28
N VAL A 58 6.13 -2.23 -7.09
CA VAL A 58 5.69 -3.63 -7.20
C VAL A 58 4.55 -3.71 -8.19
N ALA A 59 4.58 -4.70 -9.07
CA ALA A 59 3.47 -5.03 -9.96
C ALA A 59 3.16 -6.51 -9.90
N ILE A 60 1.87 -6.85 -9.87
CA ILE A 60 1.32 -8.21 -9.78
C ILE A 60 0.34 -8.44 -10.92
N ASP A 61 0.34 -9.64 -11.52
CA ASP A 61 -0.79 -10.11 -12.31
C ASP A 61 -1.93 -10.53 -11.35
N PRO A 62 -3.07 -9.81 -11.32
CA PRO A 62 -4.14 -10.12 -10.38
C PRO A 62 -4.73 -11.52 -10.55
N SER A 63 -4.63 -12.08 -11.75
CA SER A 63 -5.24 -13.37 -12.09
C SER A 63 -4.44 -14.58 -11.63
N THR A 64 -3.15 -14.40 -11.33
CA THR A 64 -2.24 -15.49 -10.96
C THR A 64 -1.48 -15.26 -9.65
N GLY A 65 -1.26 -13.99 -9.25
CA GLY A 65 -0.37 -13.62 -8.15
C GLY A 65 1.11 -13.51 -8.56
N GLU A 66 1.44 -13.74 -9.84
CA GLU A 66 2.80 -13.58 -10.35
C GLU A 66 3.29 -12.14 -10.21
N ILE A 67 4.49 -11.96 -9.66
CA ILE A 67 5.16 -10.66 -9.61
C ILE A 67 5.67 -10.33 -11.02
N LEU A 68 5.13 -9.28 -11.62
CA LEU A 68 5.53 -8.78 -12.94
C LEU A 68 6.76 -7.88 -12.89
N CYS A 69 6.91 -7.10 -11.81
CA CYS A 69 8.15 -6.43 -11.44
C CYS A 69 8.20 -6.17 -9.93
N MET A 70 9.40 -6.16 -9.37
CA MET A 70 9.66 -5.78 -8.00
C MET A 70 10.98 -5.02 -7.93
N VAL A 71 10.91 -3.74 -7.69
CA VAL A 71 12.08 -2.87 -7.56
C VAL A 71 12.09 -2.24 -6.19
N SER A 72 13.22 -2.36 -5.51
CA SER A 72 13.53 -1.67 -4.26
C SER A 72 14.82 -0.89 -4.44
N HIS A 73 14.75 0.43 -4.35
CA HIS A 73 15.92 1.30 -4.44
C HIS A 73 16.23 1.91 -3.09
N ASN A 74 17.49 1.81 -2.68
CA ASN A 74 17.99 2.24 -1.38
C ASN A 74 19.13 3.24 -1.55
N LYS A 75 19.09 4.30 -0.73
CA LYS A 75 20.17 5.30 -0.65
C LYS A 75 21.28 4.92 0.33
N VAL A 76 21.05 3.91 1.15
CA VAL A 76 21.98 3.50 2.21
C VAL A 76 22.42 2.05 2.05
N ASP A 77 21.48 1.12 1.88
CA ASP A 77 21.75 -0.32 1.86
C ASP A 77 20.93 -1.03 0.78
N ALA A 78 21.59 -1.36 -0.33
CA ALA A 78 20.97 -2.08 -1.45
C ALA A 78 20.58 -3.53 -1.12
N SER A 79 21.03 -4.10 0.01
CA SER A 79 20.65 -5.47 0.41
C SER A 79 19.22 -5.55 0.99
N VAL A 80 18.60 -4.41 1.32
CA VAL A 80 17.26 -4.35 1.89
C VAL A 80 16.21 -4.33 0.79
N ASN A 81 15.31 -5.31 0.77
CA ASN A 81 14.13 -5.28 -0.11
C ASN A 81 12.96 -4.54 0.54
N ARG A 82 12.89 -3.22 0.34
CA ARG A 82 11.84 -2.35 0.92
C ARG A 82 10.44 -2.74 0.52
N ALA A 83 10.27 -3.44 -0.59
CA ALA A 83 8.96 -3.87 -1.05
C ALA A 83 8.27 -4.85 -0.09
N ILE A 84 9.06 -5.64 0.65
CA ILE A 84 8.56 -6.70 1.53
C ILE A 84 9.00 -6.58 2.98
N SER A 85 10.15 -5.89 3.25
CA SER A 85 10.76 -5.86 4.57
C SER A 85 10.64 -4.52 5.31
N MET A 86 9.95 -3.54 4.72
CA MET A 86 9.70 -2.23 5.35
C MET A 86 8.21 -1.99 5.50
N GLU A 87 7.84 -1.54 6.69
CA GLU A 87 6.47 -1.24 7.07
C GLU A 87 6.26 0.28 7.12
N TYR A 88 5.23 0.73 6.44
CA TYR A 88 4.91 2.15 6.32
C TYR A 88 3.42 2.42 6.60
N SER A 89 3.10 3.63 7.01
CA SER A 89 1.72 4.10 6.96
C SER A 89 1.25 4.12 5.50
N PRO A 90 0.15 3.44 5.15
CA PRO A 90 -0.37 3.43 3.78
C PRO A 90 -0.99 4.78 3.36
N GLY A 91 -1.30 5.62 4.33
CA GLY A 91 -2.03 6.86 4.09
C GLY A 91 -3.35 6.61 3.37
N SER A 92 -3.77 7.54 2.54
CA SER A 92 -5.07 7.49 1.87
C SER A 92 -5.29 6.32 0.90
N THR A 93 -4.26 5.51 0.58
CA THR A 93 -4.48 4.27 -0.18
C THR A 93 -5.28 3.25 0.62
N PHE A 94 -5.22 3.29 1.95
CA PHE A 94 -5.98 2.43 2.85
C PHE A 94 -7.50 2.65 2.78
N LYS A 95 -7.94 3.85 2.39
CA LYS A 95 -9.36 4.24 2.32
C LYS A 95 -10.21 3.31 1.44
N VAL A 96 -9.62 2.64 0.45
CA VAL A 96 -10.36 1.71 -0.41
C VAL A 96 -10.68 0.38 0.29
N ALA A 97 -9.76 -0.14 1.12
CA ALA A 97 -10.04 -1.29 1.98
C ALA A 97 -11.08 -0.93 3.05
N GLN A 98 -10.97 0.28 3.59
CA GLN A 98 -11.92 0.85 4.54
C GLN A 98 -13.32 0.92 3.94
N ALA A 99 -13.45 1.45 2.71
CA ALA A 99 -14.73 1.52 2.00
C ALA A 99 -15.38 0.14 1.83
N ALA A 100 -14.62 -0.83 1.30
CA ALA A 100 -15.15 -2.18 1.08
C ALA A 100 -15.64 -2.83 2.38
N THR A 101 -14.93 -2.59 3.48
CA THR A 101 -15.27 -3.12 4.80
C THR A 101 -16.51 -2.45 5.38
N LEU A 102 -16.57 -1.13 5.44
CA LEU A 102 -17.69 -0.39 6.03
C LEU A 102 -18.99 -0.54 5.24
N LEU A 103 -18.91 -0.62 3.90
CA LEU A 103 -20.05 -0.97 3.04
C LEU A 103 -20.61 -2.35 3.38
N THR A 104 -19.73 -3.34 3.53
CA THR A 104 -20.14 -4.72 3.85
C THR A 104 -20.76 -4.82 5.23
N PHE A 105 -20.32 -4.03 6.19
CA PHE A 105 -20.94 -3.95 7.53
C PHE A 105 -22.29 -3.22 7.52
N GLY A 106 -22.61 -2.48 6.45
CA GLY A 106 -23.78 -1.58 6.42
C GLY A 106 -23.58 -0.31 7.27
N ALA A 107 -22.34 -0.02 7.68
CA ALA A 107 -22.01 1.19 8.44
C ALA A 107 -22.06 2.46 7.57
N ILE A 108 -21.89 2.30 6.27
CA ILE A 108 -22.05 3.34 5.24
C ILE A 108 -22.80 2.77 4.03
N THR A 109 -23.38 3.66 3.23
CA THR A 109 -23.95 3.37 1.91
C THR A 109 -23.29 4.23 0.84
N PRO A 110 -23.48 3.97 -0.46
CA PRO A 110 -23.00 4.84 -1.52
C PRO A 110 -23.45 6.31 -1.38
N GLU A 111 -24.65 6.51 -0.83
CA GLU A 111 -25.28 7.82 -0.64
C GLU A 111 -24.85 8.51 0.67
N THR A 112 -24.12 7.83 1.56
CA THR A 112 -23.62 8.43 2.81
C THR A 112 -22.81 9.69 2.50
N GLN A 113 -23.20 10.80 3.11
CA GLN A 113 -22.59 12.11 2.90
C GLN A 113 -22.03 12.68 4.21
N TYR A 114 -20.82 13.18 4.13
CA TYR A 114 -20.21 13.95 5.22
C TYR A 114 -19.70 15.30 4.70
N PRO A 115 -19.88 16.38 5.49
CA PRO A 115 -19.35 17.69 5.17
C PRO A 115 -17.82 17.73 5.37
N CYS A 116 -17.16 18.60 4.58
CA CYS A 116 -15.77 18.93 4.73
C CYS A 116 -15.59 20.45 4.64
N HIS A 117 -15.10 21.05 5.71
CA HIS A 117 -14.79 22.48 5.79
C HIS A 117 -13.26 22.68 5.84
N LYS A 118 -12.56 22.27 4.74
CA LYS A 118 -11.09 22.20 4.63
C LYS A 118 -10.46 21.29 5.71
N GLY A 119 -11.21 20.34 6.24
CA GLY A 119 -10.76 19.40 7.26
C GLY A 119 -11.87 18.92 8.18
N PHE A 120 -11.46 18.15 9.18
CA PHE A 120 -12.28 17.65 10.27
C PHE A 120 -11.86 18.30 11.59
N TRP A 121 -12.82 18.79 12.35
CA TRP A 121 -12.61 19.48 13.63
C TRP A 121 -13.36 18.73 14.73
N THR A 122 -12.68 18.33 15.78
CA THR A 122 -13.30 17.73 16.96
C THR A 122 -12.41 17.89 18.19
N ASN A 123 -12.99 18.31 19.34
CA ASN A 123 -12.31 18.37 20.65
C ASN A 123 -10.89 19.00 20.61
N GLY A 124 -10.72 20.07 19.86
CA GLY A 124 -9.42 20.75 19.69
C GLY A 124 -8.46 20.09 18.71
N ILE A 125 -8.85 18.98 18.07
CA ILE A 125 -8.09 18.32 17.02
C ILE A 125 -8.54 18.85 15.66
N HIS A 126 -7.59 19.19 14.81
CA HIS A 126 -7.82 19.54 13.41
C HIS A 126 -7.05 18.60 12.50
N ILE A 127 -7.76 17.93 11.61
CA ILE A 127 -7.19 17.12 10.53
C ILE A 127 -7.46 17.83 9.21
N GLY A 128 -6.42 18.39 8.60
CA GLY A 128 -6.54 19.15 7.35
C GLY A 128 -6.99 18.31 6.16
N CYS A 129 -7.66 18.95 5.22
CA CYS A 129 -8.04 18.39 3.92
C CYS A 129 -7.78 19.43 2.82
N HIS A 130 -7.45 18.96 1.63
CA HIS A 130 -7.33 19.82 0.46
C HIS A 130 -8.71 20.33 0.03
N GLU A 131 -8.72 21.34 -0.83
CA GLU A 131 -9.96 21.99 -1.28
C GLU A 131 -10.69 21.12 -2.31
N HIS A 132 -11.99 20.91 -2.09
CA HIS A 132 -12.92 20.24 -2.99
C HIS A 132 -14.36 20.69 -2.62
N HIS A 133 -15.35 20.35 -3.45
CA HIS A 133 -16.75 20.62 -3.09
C HIS A 133 -17.21 19.77 -1.89
N SER A 134 -18.26 20.20 -1.22
CA SER A 134 -18.81 19.57 -0.01
C SER A 134 -20.33 19.78 0.04
N PRO A 135 -21.11 18.79 0.54
CA PRO A 135 -20.68 17.47 1.01
C PRO A 135 -20.29 16.54 -0.14
N LEU A 136 -19.62 15.43 0.19
CA LEU A 136 -19.28 14.36 -0.75
C LEU A 136 -20.06 13.10 -0.41
N ASP A 137 -20.51 12.37 -1.42
CA ASP A 137 -20.90 10.97 -1.31
C ASP A 137 -19.66 10.05 -1.25
N LEU A 138 -19.87 8.74 -1.08
CA LEU A 138 -18.76 7.78 -0.93
C LEU A 138 -17.86 7.73 -2.17
N VAL A 139 -18.41 7.67 -3.38
CA VAL A 139 -17.64 7.61 -4.64
C VAL A 139 -16.77 8.86 -4.81
N GLN A 140 -17.35 10.02 -4.53
CA GLN A 140 -16.65 11.29 -4.54
C GLN A 140 -15.58 11.37 -3.43
N ALA A 141 -15.88 10.85 -2.22
CA ALA A 141 -14.94 10.83 -1.10
C ALA A 141 -13.71 9.95 -1.36
N ILE A 142 -13.88 8.82 -2.08
CA ILE A 142 -12.76 8.01 -2.58
C ILE A 142 -11.99 8.80 -3.64
N GLY A 143 -12.69 9.37 -4.62
CA GLY A 143 -12.13 10.10 -5.76
C GLY A 143 -11.31 11.32 -5.34
N GLN A 144 -11.87 12.13 -4.44
CA GLN A 144 -11.22 13.31 -3.88
C GLN A 144 -10.31 13.00 -2.68
N SER A 145 -10.33 11.77 -2.17
CA SER A 145 -9.50 11.39 -1.01
C SER A 145 -9.77 12.24 0.26
N CYS A 146 -11.01 12.66 0.50
CA CYS A 146 -11.37 13.59 1.58
C CYS A 146 -11.05 13.05 2.97
N ASN A 147 -10.17 13.69 3.72
CA ASN A 147 -9.80 13.25 5.07
C ASN A 147 -10.95 13.38 6.06
N ALA A 148 -11.70 14.50 6.01
CA ALA A 148 -12.83 14.75 6.90
C ALA A 148 -13.90 13.66 6.80
N TRP A 149 -14.22 13.23 5.58
CA TRP A 149 -15.19 12.18 5.33
C TRP A 149 -14.78 10.86 6.02
N TRP A 150 -13.53 10.46 5.83
CA TRP A 150 -13.02 9.19 6.36
C TRP A 150 -12.84 9.18 7.87
N CYS A 151 -12.46 10.32 8.48
CA CYS A 151 -12.44 10.47 9.93
C CYS A 151 -13.83 10.31 10.54
N GLN A 152 -14.82 10.96 9.95
CA GLN A 152 -16.21 10.88 10.43
C GLN A 152 -16.78 9.48 10.27
N ALA A 153 -16.66 8.89 9.07
CA ALA A 153 -17.17 7.55 8.79
C ALA A 153 -16.58 6.48 9.73
N PHE A 154 -15.27 6.52 9.98
CA PHE A 154 -14.63 5.55 10.88
C PHE A 154 -14.98 5.79 12.34
N ARG A 155 -15.00 7.05 12.80
CA ARG A 155 -15.44 7.41 14.14
C ARG A 155 -16.87 6.92 14.40
N ASP A 156 -17.78 7.21 13.49
CA ASP A 156 -19.19 6.86 13.63
C ASP A 156 -19.38 5.35 13.62
N PHE A 157 -18.66 4.59 12.77
CA PHE A 157 -18.64 3.12 12.79
C PHE A 157 -18.18 2.58 14.14
N VAL A 158 -17.08 3.09 14.69
CA VAL A 158 -16.54 2.61 16.00
C VAL A 158 -17.48 2.90 17.14
N ASP A 159 -18.20 4.04 17.09
CA ASP A 159 -19.08 4.49 18.18
C ASP A 159 -20.55 4.10 17.97
N ASP A 160 -20.92 3.44 16.86
CA ASP A 160 -22.28 2.95 16.60
C ASP A 160 -22.63 1.74 17.50
N ARG A 161 -23.35 2.00 18.57
CA ARG A 161 -23.81 0.97 19.52
C ARG A 161 -25.05 0.21 19.04
N ALA A 162 -25.74 0.67 17.99
CA ALA A 162 -26.80 -0.07 17.37
C ALA A 162 -26.26 -1.18 16.45
N LEU A 163 -25.20 -0.88 15.71
CA LEU A 163 -24.51 -1.84 14.85
C LEU A 163 -23.63 -2.80 15.69
N TYR A 164 -22.86 -2.24 16.63
CA TYR A 164 -21.97 -2.99 17.51
C TYR A 164 -22.16 -2.55 18.98
N PRO A 165 -22.90 -3.32 19.79
CA PRO A 165 -23.07 -3.01 21.22
C PRO A 165 -21.74 -2.87 21.98
N VAL A 166 -20.70 -3.60 21.55
CA VAL A 166 -19.37 -3.59 22.13
C VAL A 166 -18.35 -3.09 21.09
N LYS A 167 -17.69 -1.97 21.38
CA LYS A 167 -16.70 -1.37 20.45
C LYS A 167 -15.53 -2.29 20.10
N ALA A 168 -15.10 -3.14 21.05
CA ALA A 168 -14.05 -4.12 20.82
C ALA A 168 -14.44 -5.11 19.71
N THR A 169 -15.71 -5.52 19.65
CA THR A 169 -16.22 -6.41 18.59
C THR A 169 -16.14 -5.70 17.23
N ALA A 170 -16.52 -4.41 17.15
CA ALA A 170 -16.42 -3.64 15.91
C ALA A 170 -14.98 -3.62 15.35
N ILE A 171 -14.00 -3.35 16.22
CA ILE A 171 -12.58 -3.30 15.82
C ILE A 171 -12.04 -4.68 15.49
N ASN A 172 -12.40 -5.73 16.21
CA ASN A 172 -11.94 -7.09 15.90
C ASN A 172 -12.52 -7.59 14.58
N ASP A 173 -13.78 -7.29 14.27
CA ASP A 173 -14.37 -7.59 12.97
C ASP A 173 -13.69 -6.79 11.85
N TRP A 174 -13.48 -5.48 12.07
CA TRP A 174 -12.74 -4.64 11.14
C TRP A 174 -11.33 -5.18 10.88
N HIS A 175 -10.56 -5.50 11.92
CA HIS A 175 -9.24 -6.15 11.82
C HIS A 175 -9.30 -7.42 10.96
N SER A 176 -10.27 -8.31 11.25
CA SER A 176 -10.44 -9.57 10.53
C SER A 176 -10.77 -9.36 9.05
N PHE A 177 -11.52 -8.31 8.69
CA PHE A 177 -11.79 -7.95 7.30
C PHE A 177 -10.53 -7.42 6.60
N MET A 178 -9.76 -6.56 7.25
CA MET A 178 -8.47 -6.08 6.72
C MET A 178 -7.50 -7.24 6.50
N ALA A 179 -7.38 -8.15 7.49
CA ALA A 179 -6.54 -9.34 7.39
C ALA A 179 -6.96 -10.24 6.20
N SER A 180 -8.26 -10.40 5.96
CA SER A 180 -8.74 -11.21 4.83
C SER A 180 -8.35 -10.66 3.45
N MET A 181 -8.02 -9.37 3.37
CA MET A 181 -7.50 -8.71 2.16
C MET A 181 -5.97 -8.76 2.07
N GLY A 182 -5.29 -9.46 2.99
CA GLY A 182 -3.83 -9.58 3.02
C GLY A 182 -3.12 -8.41 3.73
N LEU A 183 -3.78 -7.73 4.67
CA LEU A 183 -3.19 -6.63 5.43
C LEU A 183 -2.90 -7.05 6.88
N GLY A 184 -1.78 -6.59 7.45
CA GLY A 184 -1.43 -6.83 8.85
C GLY A 184 -0.83 -8.21 9.16
N HIS A 185 -0.45 -8.97 8.13
CA HIS A 185 0.27 -10.24 8.25
C HIS A 185 1.07 -10.52 6.98
N SER A 186 2.08 -11.39 7.05
CA SER A 186 2.85 -11.83 5.88
C SER A 186 1.95 -12.52 4.86
N LEU A 187 2.11 -12.20 3.58
CA LEU A 187 1.37 -12.82 2.48
C LEU A 187 1.90 -14.20 2.10
N GLY A 188 3.16 -14.49 2.47
CA GLY A 188 3.84 -15.74 2.18
C GLY A 188 4.56 -15.74 0.83
N ILE A 189 5.07 -14.58 0.39
CA ILE A 189 5.89 -14.51 -0.83
C ILE A 189 7.09 -15.46 -0.73
N ASP A 190 7.48 -16.03 -1.84
CA ASP A 190 8.62 -16.96 -1.95
C ASP A 190 10.00 -16.26 -1.94
N LEU A 191 10.11 -15.15 -1.20
CA LEU A 191 11.34 -14.43 -0.90
C LEU A 191 11.55 -14.31 0.61
N PRO A 192 12.81 -14.34 1.10
CA PRO A 192 13.07 -14.16 2.52
C PRO A 192 12.91 -12.71 2.97
N GLY A 193 12.60 -12.52 4.26
CA GLY A 193 12.58 -11.20 4.89
C GLY A 193 11.26 -10.43 4.77
N GLU A 194 10.16 -11.11 4.42
CA GLU A 194 8.84 -10.52 4.45
C GLU A 194 8.40 -10.19 5.88
N VAL A 195 7.86 -8.99 6.08
CA VAL A 195 7.24 -8.55 7.34
C VAL A 195 5.73 -8.38 7.19
N GLY A 196 5.01 -8.47 8.32
CA GLY A 196 3.54 -8.57 8.31
C GLY A 196 2.79 -7.26 8.21
N GLY A 197 3.41 -6.12 8.47
CA GLY A 197 2.66 -4.90 8.73
C GLY A 197 1.93 -4.95 10.07
N LEU A 198 1.04 -3.99 10.29
CA LEU A 198 0.22 -3.90 11.50
C LEU A 198 -1.16 -3.37 11.16
N ILE A 199 -2.19 -4.13 11.50
CA ILE A 199 -3.56 -3.66 11.63
C ILE A 199 -3.95 -3.89 13.09
N PRO A 200 -4.21 -2.84 13.90
CA PRO A 200 -4.51 -3.02 15.32
C PRO A 200 -5.85 -3.73 15.51
N ASP A 201 -5.90 -4.62 16.47
CA ASP A 201 -7.13 -5.19 17.04
C ASP A 201 -7.52 -4.47 18.35
N ALA A 202 -8.62 -4.87 18.96
CA ALA A 202 -9.06 -4.26 20.21
C ALA A 202 -8.08 -4.47 21.36
N ALA A 203 -7.41 -5.61 21.45
CA ALA A 203 -6.43 -5.90 22.50
C ALA A 203 -5.19 -5.00 22.37
N TYR A 204 -4.73 -4.78 21.14
CA TYR A 204 -3.65 -3.85 20.84
C TYR A 204 -4.01 -2.40 21.26
N LEU A 205 -5.23 -1.94 20.92
CA LEU A 205 -5.71 -0.61 21.29
C LEU A 205 -5.90 -0.44 22.80
N ASP A 206 -6.39 -1.47 23.49
CA ASP A 206 -6.51 -1.46 24.96
C ASP A 206 -5.13 -1.35 25.62
N PHE A 207 -4.12 -2.00 25.06
CA PHE A 207 -2.76 -1.93 25.56
C PHE A 207 -2.10 -0.56 25.32
N THR A 208 -2.31 0.03 24.14
CA THR A 208 -1.61 1.26 23.73
C THR A 208 -2.30 2.54 24.19
N HIS A 209 -3.61 2.58 24.29
CA HIS A 209 -4.39 3.82 24.52
C HIS A 209 -5.04 3.95 25.90
N HIS A 210 -4.93 2.97 26.80
CA HIS A 210 -5.54 3.04 28.16
C HIS A 210 -7.02 3.50 28.19
N GLY A 211 -7.75 3.29 27.11
CA GLY A 211 -9.10 3.73 26.85
C GLY A 211 -9.20 4.50 25.53
N TRP A 212 -10.02 4.00 24.62
CA TRP A 212 -10.19 4.54 23.27
C TRP A 212 -11.68 4.59 22.87
N ASN A 213 -11.97 5.43 21.88
CA ASN A 213 -13.26 5.55 21.21
C ASN A 213 -13.03 5.98 19.75
N GLY A 214 -14.08 6.13 18.98
CA GLY A 214 -13.96 6.51 17.57
C GLY A 214 -13.13 7.78 17.34
N THR A 215 -13.22 8.77 18.24
CA THR A 215 -12.44 10.00 18.11
C THR A 215 -10.94 9.78 18.34
N THR A 216 -10.56 8.96 19.35
CA THR A 216 -9.13 8.72 19.65
C THR A 216 -8.41 7.92 18.58
N ILE A 217 -9.13 7.04 17.87
CA ILE A 217 -8.55 6.15 16.85
C ILE A 217 -8.98 6.49 15.41
N MET A 218 -9.61 7.65 15.18
CA MET A 218 -10.11 8.04 13.85
C MET A 218 -9.05 8.09 12.75
N TRP A 219 -7.77 8.26 13.13
CA TRP A 219 -6.63 8.25 12.22
C TRP A 219 -6.48 6.92 11.47
N LEU A 220 -6.89 5.79 12.09
CA LEU A 220 -6.90 4.47 11.46
C LEU A 220 -7.78 4.46 10.19
N GLY A 221 -8.88 5.22 10.20
CA GLY A 221 -9.78 5.36 9.04
C GLY A 221 -9.11 5.97 7.80
N MET A 222 -7.98 6.66 7.98
CA MET A 222 -7.22 7.28 6.89
C MET A 222 -5.93 6.51 6.54
N GLY A 223 -5.66 5.38 7.20
CA GLY A 223 -4.41 4.64 7.04
C GLY A 223 -3.20 5.35 7.68
N GLN A 224 -3.45 6.03 8.80
CA GLN A 224 -2.46 6.67 9.65
C GLN A 224 -2.53 6.08 11.07
N GLY A 225 -1.87 6.69 12.04
CA GLY A 225 -1.78 6.15 13.38
C GLY A 225 -0.95 4.87 13.40
N GLU A 226 -1.49 3.80 13.94
CA GLU A 226 -0.80 2.52 14.13
C GLU A 226 -0.80 1.62 12.88
N VAL A 227 -1.63 1.92 11.86
CA VAL A 227 -1.69 1.11 10.63
C VAL A 227 -0.36 1.13 9.91
N ARG A 228 0.18 -0.06 9.63
CA ARG A 228 1.40 -0.28 8.84
C ARG A 228 1.16 -1.33 7.77
N THR A 229 1.67 -1.08 6.59
CA THR A 229 1.63 -2.02 5.46
C THR A 229 2.97 -2.04 4.73
N THR A 230 3.26 -3.15 4.06
CA THR A 230 4.37 -3.18 3.10
C THR A 230 3.89 -2.71 1.71
N PRO A 231 4.76 -2.23 0.84
CA PRO A 231 4.41 -1.95 -0.55
C PRO A 231 3.85 -3.17 -1.30
N LEU A 232 4.31 -4.38 -0.98
CA LEU A 232 3.74 -5.63 -1.51
C LEU A 232 2.28 -5.80 -1.09
N GLN A 233 1.95 -5.55 0.18
CA GLN A 233 0.57 -5.62 0.67
C GLN A 233 -0.34 -4.61 -0.03
N LEU A 234 0.15 -3.40 -0.33
CA LEU A 234 -0.62 -2.41 -1.10
C LEU A 234 -0.84 -2.85 -2.55
N CYS A 235 0.15 -3.49 -3.18
CA CYS A 235 -0.01 -4.06 -4.51
C CYS A 235 -1.01 -5.22 -4.51
N ASN A 236 -0.94 -6.10 -3.50
CA ASN A 236 -1.91 -7.18 -3.30
C ASN A 236 -3.31 -6.62 -3.06
N LEU A 237 -3.47 -5.57 -2.26
CA LEU A 237 -4.78 -4.91 -2.07
C LEU A 237 -5.36 -4.40 -3.40
N ALA A 238 -4.51 -3.83 -4.28
CA ALA A 238 -4.95 -3.45 -5.62
C ALA A 238 -5.40 -4.67 -6.44
N ALA A 239 -4.71 -5.82 -6.31
CA ALA A 239 -5.11 -7.08 -6.96
C ALA A 239 -6.42 -7.65 -6.37
N VAL A 240 -6.61 -7.60 -5.05
CA VAL A 240 -7.88 -7.98 -4.37
C VAL A 240 -9.06 -7.20 -4.96
N ILE A 241 -8.91 -5.87 -5.07
CA ILE A 241 -9.97 -4.98 -5.60
C ILE A 241 -10.20 -5.28 -7.09
N ALA A 242 -9.13 -5.42 -7.87
CA ALA A 242 -9.19 -5.77 -9.29
C ALA A 242 -9.99 -7.06 -9.53
N ASN A 243 -9.81 -8.05 -8.68
CA ASN A 243 -10.48 -9.35 -8.70
C ASN A 243 -11.86 -9.36 -8.02
N ARG A 244 -12.31 -8.25 -7.44
CA ARG A 244 -13.58 -8.16 -6.70
C ARG A 244 -13.64 -9.13 -5.51
N GLY A 245 -12.53 -9.21 -4.76
CA GLY A 245 -12.53 -9.86 -3.45
C GLY A 245 -11.75 -11.16 -3.33
N TYR A 246 -10.87 -11.49 -4.26
CA TYR A 246 -9.94 -12.61 -4.07
C TYR A 246 -8.52 -12.27 -4.50
N TRP A 247 -7.57 -13.06 -4.03
CA TRP A 247 -6.16 -12.90 -4.36
C TRP A 247 -5.43 -14.25 -4.31
N TYR A 248 -4.23 -14.29 -4.89
CA TYR A 248 -3.29 -15.40 -4.82
C TYR A 248 -2.06 -14.97 -4.07
N THR A 249 -1.38 -15.88 -3.38
CA THR A 249 -0.10 -15.58 -2.76
C THR A 249 0.85 -14.98 -3.78
N PRO A 250 1.33 -13.73 -3.58
CA PRO A 250 2.31 -13.13 -4.48
C PRO A 250 3.56 -13.99 -4.55
N HIS A 251 4.08 -14.23 -5.74
CA HIS A 251 5.26 -15.08 -5.93
C HIS A 251 6.08 -14.63 -7.12
N ILE A 252 7.37 -14.91 -7.06
CA ILE A 252 8.34 -14.44 -8.06
C ILE A 252 9.09 -15.56 -8.76
N HIS A 253 9.09 -16.79 -8.21
CA HIS A 253 9.82 -17.90 -8.80
C HIS A 253 8.92 -18.89 -9.54
N LYS A 254 9.48 -19.48 -10.60
CA LYS A 254 8.94 -20.64 -11.30
C LYS A 254 9.79 -21.86 -11.00
N ASN A 255 9.21 -23.06 -11.13
CA ASN A 255 9.98 -24.29 -11.01
C ASN A 255 11.02 -24.36 -12.13
N SER A 256 12.28 -24.66 -11.78
CA SER A 256 13.40 -24.65 -12.72
C SER A 256 13.28 -25.69 -13.84
N SER A 257 12.65 -26.84 -13.59
CA SER A 257 12.50 -27.94 -14.58
C SER A 257 11.25 -27.80 -15.42
N THR A 258 10.13 -27.34 -14.86
CA THR A 258 8.84 -27.29 -15.52
C THR A 258 8.43 -25.90 -16.00
N GLN A 259 9.11 -24.84 -15.54
CA GLN A 259 8.75 -23.43 -15.74
C GLN A 259 7.34 -23.11 -15.21
N VAL A 260 6.80 -23.94 -14.32
CA VAL A 260 5.46 -23.81 -13.73
C VAL A 260 5.60 -23.34 -12.29
N VAL A 261 4.67 -22.55 -11.82
CA VAL A 261 4.56 -22.07 -10.41
C VAL A 261 4.20 -23.24 -9.50
N ASP A 262 4.67 -23.21 -8.25
CA ASP A 262 4.27 -24.19 -7.24
C ASP A 262 2.75 -24.11 -7.02
N SER A 263 2.10 -25.27 -7.00
CA SER A 263 0.65 -25.39 -6.85
C SER A 263 0.11 -24.77 -5.57
N VAL A 264 0.91 -24.72 -4.50
CA VAL A 264 0.55 -24.06 -3.23
C VAL A 264 0.34 -22.56 -3.43
N LEU A 265 1.11 -21.93 -4.32
CA LEU A 265 1.00 -20.49 -4.61
C LEU A 265 -0.19 -20.15 -5.54
N THR A 266 -0.81 -21.17 -6.15
CA THR A 266 -1.99 -21.01 -7.01
C THR A 266 -3.32 -21.16 -6.25
N VAL A 267 -3.28 -21.32 -4.93
CA VAL A 267 -4.47 -21.38 -4.09
C VAL A 267 -5.09 -19.99 -3.98
N ARG A 268 -6.38 -19.92 -4.27
CA ARG A 268 -7.15 -18.69 -4.20
C ARG A 268 -7.56 -18.36 -2.76
N HIS A 269 -7.17 -17.20 -2.27
CA HIS A 269 -7.62 -16.64 -1.01
C HIS A 269 -8.86 -15.77 -1.23
N GLN A 270 -9.90 -15.98 -0.43
CA GLN A 270 -11.13 -15.21 -0.50
C GLN A 270 -11.15 -14.14 0.60
N SER A 271 -11.31 -12.88 0.21
CA SER A 271 -11.52 -11.79 1.17
C SER A 271 -12.97 -11.74 1.66
N ARG A 272 -13.20 -11.13 2.81
CA ARG A 272 -14.51 -11.06 3.47
C ARG A 272 -15.45 -9.97 2.93
N PRO A 273 -14.96 -8.79 2.47
CA PRO A 273 -15.85 -7.78 1.89
C PRO A 273 -16.64 -8.32 0.70
N SER A 274 -17.87 -7.86 0.53
CA SER A 274 -18.77 -8.31 -0.53
C SER A 274 -18.30 -7.85 -1.92
N LYS A 275 -18.67 -8.60 -2.94
CA LYS A 275 -18.36 -8.23 -4.33
C LYS A 275 -18.97 -6.89 -4.71
N GLU A 276 -20.17 -6.61 -4.26
CA GLU A 276 -20.90 -5.36 -4.48
C GLU A 276 -20.13 -4.17 -3.88
N SER A 277 -19.58 -4.33 -2.68
CA SER A 277 -18.73 -3.31 -2.06
C SER A 277 -17.49 -2.99 -2.89
N PHE A 278 -16.85 -4.00 -3.48
CA PHE A 278 -15.72 -3.78 -4.38
C PHE A 278 -16.11 -3.05 -5.68
N GLU A 279 -17.28 -3.29 -6.25
CA GLU A 279 -17.72 -2.55 -7.45
C GLU A 279 -17.87 -1.05 -7.14
N ILE A 280 -18.43 -0.68 -5.99
CA ILE A 280 -18.54 0.72 -5.54
C ILE A 280 -17.14 1.33 -5.30
N VAL A 281 -16.24 0.57 -4.69
CA VAL A 281 -14.84 1.01 -4.51
C VAL A 281 -14.16 1.26 -5.86
N ILE A 282 -14.39 0.41 -6.85
CA ILE A 282 -13.84 0.56 -8.21
C ILE A 282 -14.38 1.84 -8.86
N GLU A 283 -15.67 2.15 -8.70
CA GLU A 283 -16.25 3.41 -9.17
C GLU A 283 -15.56 4.62 -8.54
N GLY A 284 -15.28 4.59 -7.23
CA GLY A 284 -14.52 5.62 -6.54
C GLY A 284 -13.07 5.75 -7.04
N MET A 285 -12.39 4.62 -7.28
CA MET A 285 -11.04 4.61 -7.87
C MET A 285 -11.05 5.11 -9.32
N ARG A 286 -12.11 4.89 -10.06
CA ARG A 286 -12.33 5.49 -11.40
C ARG A 286 -12.58 7.00 -11.30
N ALA A 287 -13.39 7.45 -10.35
CA ALA A 287 -13.62 8.86 -10.11
C ALA A 287 -12.30 9.60 -9.78
N ALA A 288 -11.39 8.96 -9.03
CA ALA A 288 -10.06 9.52 -8.76
C ALA A 288 -9.26 9.78 -10.05
N VAL A 289 -9.37 8.91 -11.05
CA VAL A 289 -8.68 9.07 -12.36
C VAL A 289 -9.43 10.06 -13.27
N ILE A 290 -10.75 10.15 -13.18
CA ILE A 290 -11.54 11.02 -14.08
C ILE A 290 -11.44 12.48 -13.64
N ASN A 291 -11.65 12.79 -12.37
CA ASN A 291 -11.74 14.16 -11.86
C ASN A 291 -11.21 14.34 -10.43
N GLY A 292 -10.44 13.36 -9.92
CA GLY A 292 -9.89 13.36 -8.58
C GLY A 292 -8.37 13.42 -8.56
N THR A 293 -7.79 12.75 -7.56
CA THR A 293 -6.35 12.83 -7.25
C THR A 293 -5.43 12.03 -8.18
N CYS A 294 -5.97 11.22 -9.10
CA CYS A 294 -5.20 10.38 -10.03
C CYS A 294 -5.33 10.82 -11.49
N THR A 295 -5.68 12.07 -11.79
CA THR A 295 -5.92 12.54 -13.18
C THR A 295 -4.70 12.42 -14.08
N ALA A 296 -3.48 12.42 -13.52
CA ALA A 296 -2.23 12.27 -14.25
C ALA A 296 -2.10 10.92 -15.00
N ILE A 297 -2.85 9.89 -14.59
CA ILE A 297 -2.80 8.55 -15.22
C ILE A 297 -4.02 8.26 -16.09
N ARG A 298 -4.77 9.29 -16.47
CA ARG A 298 -5.88 9.14 -17.41
C ARG A 298 -5.37 8.65 -18.76
N ASN A 299 -5.92 7.54 -19.25
CA ASN A 299 -5.52 6.96 -20.51
C ASN A 299 -6.73 6.82 -21.46
N PRO A 300 -6.61 7.21 -22.74
CA PRO A 300 -7.72 7.13 -23.69
C PRO A 300 -7.95 5.70 -24.23
N HIS A 301 -6.99 4.81 -24.11
CA HIS A 301 -7.05 3.47 -24.70
C HIS A 301 -7.60 2.41 -23.76
N TYR A 302 -7.49 2.61 -22.44
CA TYR A 302 -8.01 1.71 -21.42
C TYR A 302 -8.36 2.48 -20.13
N LYS A 303 -9.23 1.90 -19.34
CA LYS A 303 -9.66 2.51 -18.08
C LYS A 303 -8.74 2.07 -16.94
N VAL A 304 -8.18 3.03 -16.24
CA VAL A 304 -7.34 2.84 -15.05
C VAL A 304 -8.16 3.08 -13.80
N CYS A 305 -7.97 2.29 -12.76
CA CYS A 305 -8.48 2.48 -11.40
C CYS A 305 -7.30 2.78 -10.48
N GLY A 306 -7.33 3.89 -9.74
CA GLY A 306 -6.19 4.30 -8.92
C GLY A 306 -6.58 5.00 -7.64
N LYS A 307 -5.68 4.98 -6.67
CA LYS A 307 -5.77 5.71 -5.41
C LYS A 307 -4.40 6.23 -5.00
N THR A 308 -4.31 7.54 -4.80
CA THR A 308 -3.13 8.18 -4.23
C THR A 308 -3.14 8.10 -2.72
N GLY A 309 -1.97 8.09 -2.14
CA GLY A 309 -1.73 8.27 -0.72
C GLY A 309 -0.62 9.28 -0.49
N THR A 310 -0.70 9.98 0.61
CA THR A 310 0.35 10.81 1.16
C THR A 310 0.47 10.40 2.62
N ALA A 311 1.58 9.77 2.98
CA ALA A 311 1.81 9.32 4.34
C ALA A 311 2.64 10.36 5.06
N GLN A 312 2.08 10.92 6.14
CA GLN A 312 2.76 11.92 6.95
C GLN A 312 4.01 11.33 7.60
N ASN A 313 5.07 12.14 7.66
CA ASN A 313 6.35 11.83 8.23
C ASN A 313 6.92 13.07 8.95
N GLU A 314 7.91 12.89 9.83
CA GLU A 314 8.61 13.99 10.51
C GLU A 314 9.36 14.93 9.55
N GLY A 315 9.69 14.45 8.33
CA GLY A 315 10.30 15.23 7.26
C GLY A 315 9.31 15.59 6.16
N HIS A 316 9.68 15.30 4.91
CA HIS A 316 8.77 15.38 3.78
C HIS A 316 7.88 14.13 3.76
N ASP A 317 6.60 14.32 3.46
CA ASP A 317 5.63 13.23 3.33
C ASP A 317 6.10 12.16 2.33
N HIS A 318 5.67 10.93 2.54
CA HIS A 318 5.92 9.84 1.59
C HIS A 318 4.86 9.85 0.49
N SER A 319 5.32 9.72 -0.75
CA SER A 319 4.46 9.64 -1.93
C SER A 319 4.03 8.20 -2.18
N VAL A 320 2.72 7.95 -2.22
CA VAL A 320 2.16 6.61 -2.32
C VAL A 320 1.11 6.54 -3.43
N PHE A 321 1.07 5.44 -4.13
CA PHE A 321 0.05 5.11 -5.11
C PHE A 321 -0.21 3.62 -5.13
N MET A 322 -1.46 3.25 -5.35
CA MET A 322 -1.86 1.90 -5.77
C MET A 322 -2.97 1.97 -6.80
N GLY A 323 -3.01 0.99 -7.69
CA GLY A 323 -4.04 0.92 -8.71
C GLY A 323 -3.92 -0.31 -9.59
N PHE A 324 -4.84 -0.45 -10.51
CA PHE A 324 -4.86 -1.55 -11.46
C PHE A 324 -5.45 -1.13 -12.81
N ALA A 325 -5.17 -1.91 -13.83
CA ALA A 325 -5.68 -1.69 -15.17
C ALA A 325 -5.68 -3.00 -16.00
N PRO A 326 -6.57 -3.10 -17.02
CA PRO A 326 -7.80 -2.30 -17.21
C PRO A 326 -8.84 -2.53 -16.11
N GLU A 327 -9.83 -1.63 -15.99
CA GLU A 327 -10.97 -1.77 -15.07
C GLU A 327 -11.72 -3.10 -15.23
N LYS A 328 -11.99 -3.46 -16.51
CA LYS A 328 -12.51 -4.76 -16.90
C LYS A 328 -11.40 -5.65 -17.39
N HIS A 329 -11.40 -6.90 -16.94
CA HIS A 329 -10.33 -7.86 -17.24
C HIS A 329 -8.95 -7.33 -16.85
N PRO A 330 -8.72 -7.04 -15.55
CA PRO A 330 -7.48 -6.46 -15.07
C PRO A 330 -6.29 -7.39 -15.38
N ARG A 331 -5.19 -6.79 -15.83
CA ARG A 331 -3.98 -7.48 -16.23
C ARG A 331 -2.80 -7.16 -15.36
N ILE A 332 -2.85 -6.02 -14.65
CA ILE A 332 -1.78 -5.54 -13.81
C ILE A 332 -2.35 -4.77 -12.62
N ALA A 333 -1.89 -5.08 -11.43
CA ALA A 333 -2.01 -4.28 -10.22
C ALA A 333 -0.63 -3.71 -9.87
N VAL A 334 -0.56 -2.47 -9.40
CA VAL A 334 0.70 -1.75 -9.13
C VAL A 334 0.61 -1.05 -7.80
N SER A 335 1.69 -1.07 -7.03
CA SER A 335 1.95 -0.12 -5.94
C SER A 335 3.27 0.61 -6.15
N VAL A 336 3.30 1.88 -5.77
CA VAL A 336 4.50 2.73 -5.75
C VAL A 336 4.58 3.39 -4.39
N TYR A 337 5.71 3.24 -3.72
CA TYR A 337 6.01 3.91 -2.46
C TYR A 337 7.36 4.62 -2.58
N VAL A 338 7.37 5.95 -2.42
CA VAL A 338 8.60 6.76 -2.48
C VAL A 338 8.73 7.56 -1.19
N GLU A 339 9.75 7.24 -0.40
CA GLU A 339 10.04 7.94 0.84
C GLU A 339 10.42 9.39 0.57
N ASN A 340 9.86 10.30 1.37
CA ASN A 340 10.08 11.74 1.26
C ASN A 340 9.80 12.29 -0.17
N GLY A 341 8.89 11.62 -0.89
CA GLY A 341 8.52 11.94 -2.27
C GLY A 341 7.46 13.02 -2.40
N GLY A 342 6.93 13.52 -1.28
CA GLY A 342 5.86 14.51 -1.27
C GLY A 342 4.48 13.92 -1.60
N TRP A 343 3.68 14.64 -2.35
CA TRP A 343 2.30 14.23 -2.64
C TRP A 343 2.24 13.04 -3.58
N GLY A 344 1.34 12.09 -3.24
CA GLY A 344 1.12 10.88 -4.06
C GLY A 344 0.67 11.19 -5.49
N ALA A 345 -0.09 12.26 -5.68
CA ALA A 345 -0.55 12.71 -6.99
C ALA A 345 0.58 13.19 -7.90
N ASP A 346 1.63 13.78 -7.32
CA ASP A 346 2.70 14.45 -8.07
C ASP A 346 3.83 13.50 -8.47
N LEU A 347 4.07 12.43 -7.70
CA LEU A 347 5.18 11.51 -7.96
C LEU A 347 4.73 10.05 -8.11
N ALA A 348 4.21 9.41 -7.06
CA ALA A 348 3.94 7.97 -7.09
C ALA A 348 2.85 7.60 -8.11
N CYS A 349 1.82 8.42 -8.27
CA CYS A 349 0.75 8.19 -9.22
C CYS A 349 1.25 8.21 -10.69
N PRO A 350 1.95 9.23 -11.18
CA PRO A 350 2.54 9.21 -12.52
C PRO A 350 3.46 8.01 -12.76
N LEU A 351 4.31 7.64 -11.78
CA LEU A 351 5.19 6.47 -11.91
C LEU A 351 4.39 5.17 -12.07
N GLY A 352 3.34 4.97 -11.26
CA GLY A 352 2.45 3.82 -11.39
C GLY A 352 1.73 3.78 -12.74
N GLY A 353 1.32 4.93 -13.25
CA GLY A 353 0.71 5.07 -14.58
C GLY A 353 1.62 4.59 -15.70
N LEU A 354 2.90 5.02 -15.68
CA LEU A 354 3.90 4.60 -16.68
C LEU A 354 4.16 3.08 -16.63
N VAL A 355 4.21 2.48 -15.44
CA VAL A 355 4.36 1.02 -15.28
C VAL A 355 3.18 0.28 -15.89
N MET A 356 1.93 0.72 -15.62
CA MET A 356 0.74 0.11 -16.21
C MET A 356 0.71 0.29 -17.73
N GLU A 357 1.07 1.47 -18.24
CA GLU A 357 1.08 1.76 -19.68
C GLU A 357 2.11 0.90 -20.42
N GLN A 358 3.32 0.76 -19.89
CA GLN A 358 4.35 -0.12 -20.46
C GLN A 358 3.85 -1.55 -20.59
N TYR A 359 3.20 -2.10 -19.54
CA TYR A 359 2.74 -3.48 -19.55
C TYR A 359 1.55 -3.71 -20.49
N ILE A 360 0.61 -2.78 -20.55
CA ILE A 360 -0.62 -2.92 -21.35
C ILE A 360 -0.37 -2.61 -22.82
N MET A 361 0.40 -1.55 -23.11
CA MET A 361 0.59 -1.02 -24.46
C MET A 361 1.92 -1.42 -25.09
N GLY A 362 2.89 -1.90 -24.31
CA GLY A 362 4.24 -2.25 -24.78
C GLY A 362 5.09 -1.04 -25.17
N LYS A 363 4.75 0.15 -24.65
CA LYS A 363 5.38 1.43 -25.05
C LYS A 363 6.22 2.01 -23.91
#